data_5b82d2c90766ffdd382444181494ee8d
#
_entry.id   5b82d2c90766ffdd382444181494ee8d
#
_cell.length_a   1.000
_cell.length_b   1.000
_cell.length_c   1.000
_cell.angle_alpha   90.00
_cell.angle_beta   90.00
_cell.angle_gamma   90.00
#
_symmetry.space_group_name_H-M   'P 1'
#
loop_
_entity.id
_entity.type
_entity.pdbx_description
1 polymer ?
#
loop_
_entity_poly.entity_id
_entity_poly.type
_entity_poly.pdbx_seq_one_letter_code
_entity_poly.pdbx_strand_id
1 'polypeptide(L)'
;FMYANTNADSHRRAAELIETGIDFITINERFFMQKSLPAIELEKHIYNTMSLHFNDRVALASITRKDLEIAGASESEIEGLSNMLREIETVKVSVLIREIQDGVKVSMRSKGDVNVAAICEVFGGGGHKGAAGCSFKDKSIKEVKDIVLKEIEKRL
;
A
#
# COMPACT_ATOMS: atom_id res chain seq x y z
N PHE A 1 -14.01 8.79 -6.31
CA PHE A 1 -14.42 7.91 -7.42
C PHE A 1 -13.22 7.45 -8.28
N MET A 2 -12.13 6.98 -7.66
CA MET A 2 -10.90 6.58 -8.36
C MET A 2 -10.78 5.06 -8.60
N TYR A 3 -11.72 4.27 -8.09
CA TYR A 3 -11.66 2.82 -8.18
C TYR A 3 -12.39 2.30 -9.42
N ALA A 4 -11.89 1.20 -9.97
CA ALA A 4 -12.42 0.59 -11.20
C ALA A 4 -13.88 0.10 -11.11
N ASN A 5 -14.41 -0.06 -9.91
CA ASN A 5 -15.82 -0.40 -9.66
C ASN A 5 -16.75 0.82 -9.57
N THR A 6 -16.21 2.04 -9.73
CA THR A 6 -17.04 3.26 -9.81
C THR A 6 -17.85 3.23 -11.09
N ASN A 7 -19.15 3.48 -10.97
CA ASN A 7 -20.11 3.51 -12.08
C ASN A 7 -21.12 4.65 -11.91
N ALA A 8 -22.04 4.78 -12.84
CA ALA A 8 -23.06 5.84 -12.81
C ALA A 8 -23.93 5.80 -11.53
N ASP A 9 -24.19 4.61 -10.99
CA ASP A 9 -24.98 4.48 -9.76
C ASP A 9 -24.21 4.97 -8.53
N SER A 10 -22.87 4.78 -8.50
CA SER A 10 -22.03 5.35 -7.44
C SER A 10 -22.17 6.88 -7.38
N HIS A 11 -22.19 7.53 -8.54
CA HIS A 11 -22.36 8.99 -8.62
C HIS A 11 -23.79 9.44 -8.25
N ARG A 12 -24.83 8.71 -8.67
CA ARG A 12 -26.21 9.02 -8.27
C ARG A 12 -26.39 8.92 -6.76
N ARG A 13 -25.89 7.84 -6.14
CA ARG A 13 -25.94 7.68 -4.68
C ARG A 13 -25.18 8.77 -3.94
N ALA A 14 -24.04 9.22 -4.48
CA ALA A 14 -23.31 10.34 -3.91
C ALA A 14 -24.12 11.64 -4.00
N ALA A 15 -24.80 11.89 -5.12
CA ALA A 15 -25.68 13.04 -5.27
C ALA A 15 -26.85 12.99 -4.27
N GLU A 16 -27.54 11.84 -4.15
CA GLU A 16 -28.61 11.63 -3.17
C GLU A 16 -28.13 11.92 -1.74
N LEU A 17 -26.92 11.46 -1.37
CA LEU A 17 -26.35 11.74 -0.05
C LEU A 17 -26.08 13.24 0.16
N ILE A 18 -25.57 13.95 -0.83
CA ILE A 18 -25.35 15.39 -0.76
C ILE A 18 -26.69 16.14 -0.59
N GLU A 19 -27.73 15.71 -1.29
CA GLU A 19 -29.09 16.29 -1.19
C GLU A 19 -29.69 16.14 0.22
N THR A 20 -29.27 15.15 1.02
CA THR A 20 -29.68 15.04 2.43
C THR A 20 -29.09 16.13 3.34
N GLY A 21 -28.19 16.95 2.81
CA GLY A 21 -27.54 18.04 3.57
C GLY A 21 -26.36 17.61 4.40
N ILE A 22 -25.71 16.46 4.10
CA ILE A 22 -24.45 16.09 4.76
C ILE A 22 -23.38 17.14 4.50
N ASP A 23 -22.51 17.37 5.46
CA ASP A 23 -21.34 18.23 5.28
C ASP A 23 -20.27 17.53 4.45
N PHE A 24 -20.56 17.46 3.14
CA PHE A 24 -19.69 16.82 2.15
C PHE A 24 -18.30 17.45 2.13
N ILE A 25 -18.20 18.76 2.33
CA ILE A 25 -16.92 19.49 2.26
C ILE A 25 -16.01 19.00 3.38
N THR A 26 -16.46 19.05 4.63
CA THR A 26 -15.69 18.58 5.80
C THR A 26 -15.34 17.09 5.69
N ILE A 27 -16.27 16.26 5.20
CA ILE A 27 -16.00 14.84 4.98
C ILE A 27 -14.87 14.66 3.94
N ASN A 28 -14.96 15.35 2.80
CA ASN A 28 -13.95 15.26 1.74
C ASN A 28 -12.57 15.75 2.18
N GLU A 29 -12.53 16.89 2.88
CA GLU A 29 -11.27 17.42 3.43
C GLU A 29 -10.61 16.42 4.38
N ARG A 30 -11.36 15.90 5.36
CA ARG A 30 -10.84 14.96 6.36
C ARG A 30 -10.30 13.67 5.77
N PHE A 31 -11.01 13.09 4.80
CA PHE A 31 -10.67 11.76 4.31
C PHE A 31 -9.73 11.75 3.10
N PHE A 32 -9.65 12.86 2.34
CA PHE A 32 -8.93 12.85 1.06
C PHE A 32 -7.94 14.01 0.89
N MET A 33 -8.05 15.10 1.66
CA MET A 33 -7.24 16.29 1.43
C MET A 33 -6.27 16.60 2.58
N GLN A 34 -6.46 16.00 3.75
CA GLN A 34 -5.62 16.25 4.91
C GLN A 34 -4.74 15.04 5.22
N LYS A 35 -3.48 15.33 5.57
CA LYS A 35 -2.52 14.35 6.08
C LYS A 35 -1.90 14.90 7.36
N SER A 36 -1.63 14.02 8.32
CA SER A 36 -0.85 14.38 9.49
C SER A 36 0.62 14.64 9.13
N LEU A 37 1.34 15.45 9.91
CA LEU A 37 2.77 15.62 9.70
C LEU A 37 3.54 14.28 9.82
N PRO A 38 3.26 13.40 10.79
CA PRO A 38 3.84 12.05 10.81
C PRO A 38 3.63 11.25 9.53
N ALA A 39 2.43 11.30 8.93
CA ALA A 39 2.17 10.62 7.66
C ALA A 39 3.04 11.19 6.53
N ILE A 40 3.22 12.50 6.46
CA ILE A 40 4.08 13.16 5.48
C ILE A 40 5.55 12.74 5.66
N GLU A 41 6.05 12.63 6.90
CA GLU A 41 7.41 12.18 7.17
C GLU A 41 7.62 10.71 6.75
N LEU A 42 6.62 9.84 6.95
CA LEU A 42 6.67 8.46 6.44
C LEU A 42 6.66 8.41 4.91
N GLU A 43 5.85 9.24 4.25
CA GLU A 43 5.84 9.33 2.78
C GLU A 43 7.21 9.76 2.23
N LYS A 44 7.85 10.77 2.85
CA LYS A 44 9.22 11.20 2.52
C LYS A 44 10.21 10.04 2.69
N HIS A 45 10.13 9.32 3.82
CA HIS A 45 10.98 8.17 4.07
C HIS A 45 10.82 7.11 2.97
N ILE A 46 9.60 6.78 2.60
CA ILE A 46 9.30 5.80 1.53
C ILE A 46 9.90 6.23 0.20
N TYR A 47 9.67 7.46 -0.26
CA TYR A 47 10.21 7.94 -1.53
C TYR A 47 11.75 8.00 -1.52
N ASN A 48 12.37 8.34 -0.40
CA ASN A 48 13.83 8.40 -0.27
C ASN A 48 14.49 7.01 -0.23
N THR A 49 13.79 6.00 0.25
CA THR A 49 14.34 4.66 0.50
C THR A 49 13.81 3.57 -0.43
N MET A 50 12.80 3.89 -1.24
CA MET A 50 12.26 2.92 -2.19
C MET A 50 13.30 2.46 -3.20
N SER A 51 13.13 1.25 -3.69
CA SER A 51 13.92 0.68 -4.77
C SER A 51 13.03 0.19 -5.91
N LEU A 52 13.48 0.41 -7.14
CA LEU A 52 12.80 -0.07 -8.34
C LEU A 52 13.51 -1.32 -8.87
N HIS A 53 12.72 -2.29 -9.34
CA HIS A 53 13.19 -3.59 -9.81
C HIS A 53 12.48 -4.00 -11.10
N PHE A 54 13.08 -4.91 -11.87
CA PHE A 54 12.51 -5.51 -13.07
C PHE A 54 12.08 -4.46 -14.11
N ASN A 55 13.02 -3.59 -14.52
CA ASN A 55 12.78 -2.47 -15.42
C ASN A 55 11.66 -1.54 -14.91
N ASP A 56 11.76 -1.15 -13.63
CA ASP A 56 10.87 -0.24 -12.92
C ASP A 56 9.41 -0.71 -12.79
N ARG A 57 9.16 -2.00 -13.06
CA ARG A 57 7.82 -2.58 -12.91
C ARG A 57 7.44 -2.93 -11.48
N VAL A 58 8.41 -2.99 -10.57
CA VAL A 58 8.18 -3.26 -9.15
C VAL A 58 8.81 -2.16 -8.32
N ALA A 59 8.02 -1.52 -7.47
CA ALA A 59 8.51 -0.59 -6.44
C ALA A 59 8.43 -1.27 -5.08
N LEU A 60 9.53 -1.23 -4.33
CA LEU A 60 9.62 -1.80 -2.99
C LEU A 60 10.14 -0.76 -2.02
N ALA A 61 9.46 -0.60 -0.90
CA ALA A 61 9.92 0.19 0.25
C ALA A 61 9.77 -0.62 1.55
N SER A 62 10.46 -0.17 2.59
CA SER A 62 10.36 -0.77 3.91
C SER A 62 10.25 0.29 5.00
N ILE A 63 9.60 -0.08 6.10
CA ILE A 63 9.43 0.73 7.31
C ILE A 63 9.84 -0.12 8.50
N THR A 64 10.81 0.35 9.27
CA THR A 64 11.18 -0.22 10.56
C THR A 64 10.37 0.42 11.70
N ARG A 65 10.36 -0.19 12.87
CA ARG A 65 9.77 0.43 14.06
C ARG A 65 10.46 1.75 14.43
N LYS A 66 11.77 1.81 14.19
CA LYS A 66 12.55 3.05 14.40
C LYS A 66 12.11 4.17 13.46
N ASP A 67 11.75 3.87 12.21
CA ASP A 67 11.27 4.87 11.27
C ASP A 67 9.92 5.46 11.72
N LEU A 68 9.04 4.63 12.30
CA LEU A 68 7.80 5.10 12.92
C LEU A 68 8.06 6.03 14.10
N GLU A 69 9.00 5.65 14.99
CA GLU A 69 9.39 6.47 16.14
C GLU A 69 9.96 7.83 15.69
N ILE A 70 10.84 7.84 14.70
CA ILE A 70 11.45 9.07 14.14
C ILE A 70 10.39 9.97 13.51
N ALA A 71 9.43 9.40 12.77
CA ALA A 71 8.33 10.15 12.18
C ALA A 71 7.29 10.63 13.20
N GLY A 72 7.32 10.10 14.42
CA GLY A 72 6.26 10.31 15.41
C GLY A 72 4.92 9.69 14.96
N ALA A 73 4.97 8.65 14.15
CA ALA A 73 3.83 8.05 13.50
C ALA A 73 3.33 6.80 14.24
N SER A 74 2.03 6.59 14.18
CA SER A 74 1.37 5.37 14.64
C SER A 74 1.14 4.39 13.49
N GLU A 75 0.69 3.18 13.80
CA GLU A 75 0.36 2.18 12.78
C GLU A 75 -0.78 2.62 11.84
N SER A 76 -1.67 3.49 12.28
CA SER A 76 -2.75 4.02 11.45
C SER A 76 -2.26 4.91 10.30
N GLU A 77 -1.11 5.58 10.45
CA GLU A 77 -0.52 6.38 9.38
C GLU A 77 0.15 5.53 8.27
N ILE A 78 0.35 4.22 8.52
CA ILE A 78 0.88 3.32 7.49
C ILE A 78 -0.19 2.94 6.46
N GLU A 79 -1.47 3.06 6.83
CA GLU A 79 -2.56 2.76 5.90
C GLU A 79 -2.48 3.66 4.65
N GLY A 80 -2.57 3.03 3.49
CA GLY A 80 -2.49 3.75 2.22
C GLY A 80 -1.09 3.89 1.63
N LEU A 81 -0.01 3.83 2.43
CA LEU A 81 1.35 4.00 1.93
C LEU A 81 1.74 2.98 0.84
N SER A 82 1.21 1.76 0.91
CA SER A 82 1.40 0.76 -0.15
C SER A 82 0.76 1.16 -1.49
N ASN A 83 -0.22 2.08 -1.49
CA ASN A 83 -0.83 2.58 -2.71
C ASN A 83 0.05 3.64 -3.40
N MET A 84 0.81 4.46 -2.64
CA MET A 84 1.65 5.52 -3.20
C MET A 84 2.64 5.00 -4.23
N LEU A 85 3.34 3.92 -3.91
CA LEU A 85 4.31 3.32 -4.83
C LEU A 85 3.65 2.79 -6.11
N ARG A 86 2.38 2.38 -6.02
CA ARG A 86 1.60 1.93 -7.18
C ARG A 86 1.23 3.09 -8.11
N GLU A 87 1.23 4.34 -7.64
CA GLU A 87 0.92 5.52 -8.44
C GLU A 87 2.01 5.83 -9.47
N ILE A 88 3.24 5.35 -9.27
CA ILE A 88 4.32 5.45 -10.25
C ILE A 88 3.87 4.79 -11.57
N GLU A 89 4.02 5.49 -12.68
CA GLU A 89 3.46 5.09 -14.00
C GLU A 89 3.88 3.69 -14.43
N THR A 90 5.18 3.39 -14.35
CA THR A 90 5.78 2.12 -14.80
C THR A 90 5.48 0.96 -13.87
N VAL A 91 5.16 1.23 -12.60
CA VAL A 91 5.00 0.21 -11.57
C VAL A 91 3.73 -0.61 -11.77
N LYS A 92 3.90 -1.91 -11.87
CA LYS A 92 2.83 -2.94 -11.91
C LYS A 92 2.55 -3.51 -10.53
N VAL A 93 3.58 -3.66 -9.70
CA VAL A 93 3.47 -4.19 -8.33
C VAL A 93 4.18 -3.24 -7.36
N SER A 94 3.49 -2.82 -6.33
CA SER A 94 4.09 -2.13 -5.19
C SER A 94 4.15 -3.06 -3.97
N VAL A 95 5.27 -3.00 -3.26
CA VAL A 95 5.56 -3.82 -2.07
C VAL A 95 5.97 -2.90 -0.94
N LEU A 96 5.24 -2.97 0.16
CA LEU A 96 5.62 -2.34 1.42
C LEU A 96 5.92 -3.43 2.44
N ILE A 97 7.15 -3.47 2.93
CA ILE A 97 7.60 -4.38 3.99
C ILE A 97 7.69 -3.58 5.28
N ARG A 98 6.97 -3.96 6.30
CA ARG A 98 7.06 -3.30 7.61
C ARG A 98 7.49 -4.26 8.69
N GLU A 99 8.34 -3.78 9.59
CA GLU A 99 8.70 -4.48 10.81
C GLU A 99 7.51 -4.50 11.76
N ILE A 100 7.24 -5.68 12.35
CA ILE A 100 6.25 -5.90 13.40
C ILE A 100 6.95 -6.55 14.60
N GLN A 101 6.22 -6.77 15.71
CA GLN A 101 6.82 -7.26 16.95
C GLN A 101 7.58 -8.59 16.76
N ASP A 102 7.02 -9.54 16.00
CA ASP A 102 7.57 -10.89 15.86
C ASP A 102 7.97 -11.21 14.41
N GLY A 103 8.53 -10.22 13.70
CA GLY A 103 8.95 -10.41 12.31
C GLY A 103 8.58 -9.25 11.39
N VAL A 104 8.10 -9.55 10.19
CA VAL A 104 7.73 -8.54 9.20
C VAL A 104 6.39 -8.84 8.53
N LYS A 105 5.68 -7.80 8.19
CA LYS A 105 4.45 -7.84 7.38
C LYS A 105 4.72 -7.26 6.00
N VAL A 106 4.23 -7.95 4.98
CA VAL A 106 4.30 -7.52 3.58
C VAL A 106 2.91 -7.13 3.11
N SER A 107 2.80 -5.95 2.54
CA SER A 107 1.59 -5.48 1.85
C SER A 107 1.91 -5.29 0.38
N MET A 108 1.12 -5.88 -0.50
CA MET A 108 1.28 -5.77 -1.95
C MET A 108 0.07 -5.14 -2.60
N ARG A 109 0.31 -4.34 -3.62
CA ARG A 109 -0.72 -3.82 -4.52
C ARG A 109 -0.30 -4.05 -5.96
N SER A 110 -1.25 -4.22 -6.87
CA SER A 110 -0.94 -4.35 -8.30
C SER A 110 -1.86 -3.54 -9.18
N LYS A 111 -1.38 -3.29 -10.40
CA LYS A 111 -2.16 -2.80 -11.55
C LYS A 111 -2.23 -3.91 -12.61
N GLY A 112 -3.32 -3.92 -13.37
CA GLY A 112 -3.48 -4.83 -14.50
C GLY A 112 -3.62 -6.29 -14.10
N ASP A 113 -2.82 -7.17 -14.71
CA ASP A 113 -3.06 -8.61 -14.64
C ASP A 113 -2.29 -9.34 -13.54
N VAL A 114 -1.33 -8.70 -12.89
CA VAL A 114 -0.54 -9.34 -11.84
C VAL A 114 -1.42 -9.65 -10.62
N ASN A 115 -1.46 -10.93 -10.24
CA ASN A 115 -2.23 -11.42 -9.11
C ASN A 115 -1.35 -11.49 -7.85
N VAL A 116 -1.40 -10.43 -7.03
CA VAL A 116 -0.61 -10.37 -5.78
C VAL A 116 -1.17 -11.28 -4.68
N ALA A 117 -2.44 -11.72 -4.76
CA ALA A 117 -2.98 -12.71 -3.84
C ALA A 117 -2.26 -14.05 -4.03
N ALA A 118 -2.11 -14.51 -5.28
CA ALA A 118 -1.39 -15.75 -5.58
C ALA A 118 0.10 -15.71 -5.17
N ILE A 119 0.71 -14.52 -5.12
CA ILE A 119 2.07 -14.33 -4.57
C ILE A 119 2.05 -14.51 -3.06
N CYS A 120 1.14 -13.83 -2.37
CA CYS A 120 1.04 -13.89 -0.91
C CYS A 120 0.62 -15.28 -0.38
N GLU A 121 -0.21 -16.02 -1.12
CA GLU A 121 -0.63 -17.39 -0.79
C GLU A 121 0.55 -18.37 -0.69
N VAL A 122 1.60 -18.20 -1.50
CA VAL A 122 2.85 -18.99 -1.41
C VAL A 122 3.48 -18.89 -0.02
N PHE A 123 3.25 -17.76 0.66
CA PHE A 123 3.79 -17.45 1.99
C PHE A 123 2.75 -17.58 3.11
N GLY A 124 1.63 -18.26 2.83
CA GLY A 124 0.57 -18.45 3.83
C GLY A 124 -0.28 -17.20 4.09
N GLY A 125 -0.18 -16.19 3.22
CA GLY A 125 -1.01 -14.99 3.23
C GLY A 125 -2.21 -15.09 2.31
N GLY A 126 -2.75 -13.95 1.85
CA GLY A 126 -3.87 -13.90 0.94
C GLY A 126 -4.39 -12.49 0.71
N GLY A 127 -5.53 -12.41 0.05
CA GLY A 127 -6.18 -11.15 -0.28
C GLY A 127 -6.96 -11.21 -1.59
N HIS A 128 -7.02 -10.07 -2.26
CA HIS A 128 -7.63 -9.95 -3.59
C HIS A 128 -6.54 -9.84 -4.67
N LYS A 129 -6.89 -10.11 -5.94
CA LYS A 129 -5.98 -10.01 -7.09
C LYS A 129 -5.11 -8.76 -7.06
N GLY A 130 -5.69 -7.59 -6.77
CA GLY A 130 -4.99 -6.28 -6.77
C GLY A 130 -4.47 -5.82 -5.41
N ALA A 131 -4.74 -6.53 -4.30
CA ALA A 131 -4.37 -6.12 -2.95
C ALA A 131 -4.30 -7.32 -2.02
N ALA A 132 -3.11 -7.67 -1.55
CA ALA A 132 -2.86 -8.82 -0.71
C ALA A 132 -1.75 -8.56 0.32
N GLY A 133 -1.60 -9.46 1.28
CA GLY A 133 -0.56 -9.39 2.28
C GLY A 133 -0.20 -10.75 2.86
N CYS A 134 1.01 -10.84 3.40
CA CYS A 134 1.51 -11.98 4.15
C CYS A 134 2.42 -11.51 5.28
N SER A 135 2.75 -12.41 6.20
CA SER A 135 3.65 -12.12 7.31
C SER A 135 4.70 -13.21 7.46
N PHE A 136 5.87 -12.83 7.90
CA PHE A 136 7.00 -13.73 8.14
C PHE A 136 7.43 -13.59 9.59
N LYS A 137 7.41 -14.67 10.34
CA LYS A 137 7.95 -14.73 11.70
C LYS A 137 9.47 -14.89 11.64
N ASP A 138 10.15 -14.30 12.61
CA ASP A 138 11.61 -14.49 12.83
C ASP A 138 12.48 -14.22 11.60
N LYS A 139 12.01 -13.35 10.67
CA LYS A 139 12.77 -12.92 9.50
C LYS A 139 13.00 -11.42 9.50
N SER A 140 14.16 -11.03 8.99
CA SER A 140 14.51 -9.63 8.75
C SER A 140 13.86 -9.10 7.47
N ILE A 141 13.73 -7.77 7.39
CA ILE A 141 13.28 -7.07 6.16
C ILE A 141 14.12 -7.49 4.96
N LYS A 142 15.45 -7.61 5.12
CA LYS A 142 16.38 -7.96 4.04
C LYS A 142 16.08 -9.35 3.47
N GLU A 143 15.93 -10.35 4.33
CA GLU A 143 15.62 -11.73 3.90
C GLU A 143 14.28 -11.80 3.19
N VAL A 144 13.26 -11.09 3.73
CA VAL A 144 11.92 -11.08 3.13
C VAL A 144 11.89 -10.35 1.80
N LYS A 145 12.65 -9.25 1.65
CA LYS A 145 12.83 -8.56 0.37
C LYS A 145 13.29 -9.51 -0.72
N ASP A 146 14.35 -10.29 -0.46
CA ASP A 146 14.92 -11.22 -1.44
C ASP A 146 13.95 -12.34 -1.81
N ILE A 147 13.24 -12.90 -0.81
CA ILE A 147 12.24 -13.96 -1.01
C ILE A 147 11.07 -13.45 -1.87
N VAL A 148 10.54 -12.29 -1.52
CA VAL A 148 9.38 -11.69 -2.17
C VAL A 148 9.69 -11.28 -3.61
N LEU A 149 10.83 -10.65 -3.86
CA LEU A 149 11.25 -10.25 -5.21
C LEU A 149 11.40 -11.46 -6.13
N LYS A 150 12.00 -12.57 -5.66
CA LYS A 150 12.10 -13.82 -6.43
C LYS A 150 10.74 -14.40 -6.80
N GLU A 151 9.75 -14.29 -5.94
CA GLU A 151 8.41 -14.81 -6.21
C GLU A 151 7.61 -13.89 -7.16
N ILE A 152 7.81 -12.57 -7.05
CA ILE A 152 7.22 -11.60 -7.98
C ILE A 152 7.77 -11.80 -9.40
N GLU A 153 9.08 -12.01 -9.54
CA GLU A 153 9.75 -12.21 -10.84
C GLU A 153 9.09 -13.30 -11.68
N LYS A 154 8.65 -14.39 -11.06
CA LYS A 154 8.00 -15.52 -11.73
C LYS A 154 6.62 -15.18 -12.33
N ARG A 155 6.02 -14.02 -11.93
CA ARG A 155 4.65 -13.66 -12.26
C ARG A 155 4.52 -12.30 -12.96
N LEU A 156 5.64 -11.65 -13.28
CA LEU A 156 5.73 -10.44 -14.09
C LEU A 156 5.77 -10.76 -15.59
#